data_fe3d6aec258fc257bb62980cda0cceae
#
_entry.id   fe3d6aec258fc257bb62980cda0cceae
#
_cell.length_a   1.000
_cell.length_b   1.000
_cell.length_c   1.000
_cell.angle_alpha   90.00
_cell.angle_beta   90.00
_cell.angle_gamma   90.00
#
_symmetry.space_group_name_H-M   'P 1'
#
loop_
_entity.id
_entity.type
_entity.pdbx_description
1 polymer ?
#
loop_
_entity_poly.entity_id
_entity_poly.type
_entity_poly.pdbx_seq_one_letter_code
_entity_poly.pdbx_strand_id
1 'polypeptide(L)'
;ASNALLKTLEETNTGLFILITQRPDKLLSTIRSRCQIVPFIRLHNNEVRKIIDKLEKDKGIDDIPNEKVRELIDFSHGSPGQYLINLQYWLSISTPLRQKLELQLTNHIELLKLAKEITDELNIEQQLWFIDFQQNKAWIKERNSNKVKILEELRKQLLKYVQPRLAWEVNLLEINLLD
;
A
#
# COMPACT_ATOMS: atom_id res chain seq x y z
N ALA A 1 32.96 -3.03 -5.25
CA ALA A 1 32.30 -3.25 -3.93
C ALA A 1 32.20 -4.74 -3.55
N SER A 2 31.75 -5.62 -4.46
CA SER A 2 31.54 -7.05 -4.16
C SER A 2 32.82 -7.83 -3.78
N ASN A 3 33.98 -7.50 -4.39
CA ASN A 3 35.23 -8.19 -4.08
C ASN A 3 35.82 -7.81 -2.71
N ALA A 4 35.55 -6.59 -2.20
CA ALA A 4 35.96 -6.20 -0.85
C ALA A 4 35.18 -7.00 0.22
N LEU A 5 33.91 -7.30 -0.05
CA LEU A 5 33.05 -8.09 0.84
C LEU A 5 33.56 -9.54 0.96
N LEU A 6 34.10 -10.13 -0.13
CA LEU A 6 34.61 -11.50 -0.09
C LEU A 6 35.77 -11.64 0.90
N LYS A 7 36.71 -10.68 0.91
CA LYS A 7 37.83 -10.69 1.85
C LYS A 7 37.33 -10.63 3.30
N THR A 8 36.34 -9.79 3.58
CA THR A 8 35.74 -9.68 4.90
C THR A 8 35.03 -10.97 5.32
N LEU A 9 34.30 -11.63 4.41
CA LEU A 9 33.62 -12.90 4.70
C LEU A 9 34.59 -14.07 4.91
N GLU A 10 35.82 -14.00 4.38
CA GLU A 10 36.84 -15.02 4.53
C GLU A 10 37.71 -14.83 5.78
N GLU A 11 38.02 -13.58 6.15
CA GLU A 11 38.96 -13.26 7.20
C GLU A 11 38.38 -13.14 8.61
N THR A 12 37.04 -12.96 8.74
CA THR A 12 36.41 -12.74 10.04
C THR A 12 35.88 -14.05 10.65
N ASN A 13 36.59 -14.57 11.64
CA ASN A 13 36.14 -15.72 12.45
C ASN A 13 35.14 -15.35 13.58
N THR A 14 34.86 -14.07 13.77
CA THR A 14 34.03 -13.58 14.88
C THR A 14 33.06 -12.51 14.38
N GLY A 15 31.94 -12.94 13.80
CA GLY A 15 30.89 -12.00 13.39
C GLY A 15 29.75 -12.68 12.64
N LEU A 16 28.55 -12.15 12.80
CA LEU A 16 27.37 -12.53 12.00
C LEU A 16 27.14 -11.48 10.94
N PHE A 17 27.18 -11.89 9.66
CA PHE A 17 26.83 -11.04 8.53
C PHE A 17 25.44 -11.38 8.02
N ILE A 18 24.56 -10.40 7.91
CA ILE A 18 23.22 -10.54 7.34
C ILE A 18 23.18 -9.74 6.04
N LEU A 19 23.12 -10.42 4.90
CA LEU A 19 23.00 -9.82 3.59
C LEU A 19 21.55 -9.86 3.13
N ILE A 20 20.97 -8.70 2.84
CA ILE A 20 19.58 -8.57 2.39
C ILE A 20 19.58 -8.18 0.91
N THR A 21 18.87 -8.96 0.08
CA THR A 21 18.73 -8.69 -1.34
C THR A 21 17.39 -9.18 -1.88
N GLN A 22 16.83 -8.46 -2.83
CA GLN A 22 15.65 -8.91 -3.59
C GLN A 22 16.04 -9.80 -4.78
N ARG A 23 17.33 -9.84 -5.15
CA ARG A 23 17.84 -10.54 -6.35
C ARG A 23 19.06 -11.39 -6.00
N PRO A 24 18.85 -12.52 -5.32
CA PRO A 24 19.94 -13.41 -4.94
C PRO A 24 20.65 -14.01 -6.17
N ASP A 25 19.96 -14.11 -7.31
CA ASP A 25 20.51 -14.56 -8.60
C ASP A 25 21.60 -13.63 -9.16
N LYS A 26 21.57 -12.35 -8.82
CA LYS A 26 22.57 -11.35 -9.24
C LYS A 26 23.79 -11.25 -8.32
N LEU A 27 23.77 -11.93 -7.19
CA LEU A 27 24.94 -12.01 -6.32
C LEU A 27 25.99 -12.94 -6.93
N LEU A 28 27.27 -12.60 -6.72
CA LEU A 28 28.38 -13.45 -7.11
C LEU A 28 28.23 -14.85 -6.48
N SER A 29 28.49 -15.89 -7.27
CA SER A 29 28.42 -17.29 -6.80
C SER A 29 29.32 -17.54 -5.60
N THR A 30 30.45 -16.86 -5.52
CA THR A 30 31.41 -16.89 -4.41
C THR A 30 30.82 -16.33 -3.09
N ILE A 31 29.95 -15.34 -3.13
CA ILE A 31 29.21 -14.83 -1.95
C ILE A 31 28.13 -15.84 -1.57
N ARG A 32 27.35 -16.29 -2.58
CA ARG A 32 26.24 -17.24 -2.34
C ARG A 32 26.72 -18.56 -1.70
N SER A 33 27.86 -19.06 -2.11
CA SER A 33 28.43 -20.33 -1.57
C SER A 33 28.90 -20.22 -0.10
N ARG A 34 29.12 -18.99 0.39
CA ARG A 34 29.55 -18.72 1.78
C ARG A 34 28.43 -18.26 2.70
N CYS A 35 27.21 -18.10 2.17
CA CYS A 35 26.06 -17.65 2.93
C CYS A 35 24.99 -18.73 2.99
N GLN A 36 24.35 -18.85 4.15
CA GLN A 36 23.11 -19.60 4.25
C GLN A 36 21.97 -18.74 3.65
N ILE A 37 21.29 -19.29 2.66
CA ILE A 37 20.15 -18.58 2.02
C ILE A 37 18.90 -18.86 2.84
N VAL A 38 18.27 -17.77 3.32
CA VAL A 38 16.99 -17.82 4.01
C VAL A 38 15.95 -17.12 3.11
N PRO A 39 15.05 -17.86 2.44
CA PRO A 39 14.05 -17.25 1.57
C PRO A 39 12.93 -16.61 2.39
N PHE A 40 12.64 -15.33 2.12
CA PHE A 40 11.47 -14.63 2.63
C PHE A 40 10.43 -14.57 1.52
N ILE A 41 9.46 -15.45 1.58
CA ILE A 41 8.32 -15.50 0.64
C ILE A 41 7.16 -14.65 1.17
N ARG A 42 6.25 -14.26 0.27
CA ARG A 42 5.00 -13.60 0.65
C ARG A 42 4.13 -14.56 1.45
N LEU A 43 3.55 -14.08 2.52
CA LEU A 43 2.66 -14.85 3.37
C LEU A 43 1.24 -14.91 2.76
N HIS A 44 0.52 -15.97 3.08
CA HIS A 44 -0.92 -16.02 2.81
C HIS A 44 -1.68 -15.07 3.75
N ASN A 45 -2.82 -14.56 3.32
CA ASN A 45 -3.63 -13.61 4.09
C ASN A 45 -3.94 -14.10 5.51
N ASN A 46 -4.18 -15.41 5.69
CA ASN A 46 -4.44 -16.01 7.00
C ASN A 46 -3.22 -15.96 7.92
N GLU A 47 -2.01 -16.06 7.38
CA GLU A 47 -0.77 -15.96 8.16
C GLU A 47 -0.50 -14.50 8.53
N VAL A 48 -0.72 -13.57 7.58
CA VAL A 48 -0.66 -12.14 7.85
C VAL A 48 -1.64 -11.78 8.96
N ARG A 49 -2.89 -12.27 8.90
CA ARG A 49 -3.91 -12.02 9.93
C ARG A 49 -3.46 -12.48 11.32
N LYS A 50 -2.89 -13.69 11.45
CA LYS A 50 -2.38 -14.20 12.73
C LYS A 50 -1.28 -13.32 13.33
N ILE A 51 -0.42 -12.74 12.48
CA ILE A 51 0.63 -11.82 12.94
C ILE A 51 0.01 -10.51 13.40
N ILE A 52 -0.96 -9.99 12.66
CA ILE A 52 -1.66 -8.75 12.97
C ILE A 52 -2.43 -8.87 14.29
N ASP A 53 -3.19 -9.96 14.49
CA ASP A 53 -3.95 -10.20 15.72
C ASP A 53 -3.05 -10.18 16.99
N LYS A 54 -1.80 -10.62 16.86
CA LYS A 54 -0.83 -10.50 17.96
C LYS A 54 -0.37 -9.05 18.17
N LEU A 55 -0.09 -8.32 17.08
CA LEU A 55 0.38 -6.94 17.15
C LEU A 55 -0.73 -5.97 17.61
N GLU A 56 -1.97 -6.20 17.23
CA GLU A 56 -3.13 -5.38 17.63
C GLU A 56 -3.41 -5.52 19.14
N LYS A 57 -3.34 -6.75 19.69
CA LYS A 57 -3.47 -6.99 21.12
C LYS A 57 -2.41 -6.24 21.93
N ASP A 58 -1.18 -6.15 21.40
CA ASP A 58 -0.09 -5.48 22.08
C ASP A 58 -0.20 -3.94 22.01
N LYS A 59 -0.91 -3.39 21.01
CA LYS A 59 -1.01 -1.95 20.75
C LYS A 59 -2.36 -1.31 21.05
N GLY A 60 -3.39 -2.09 21.43
CA GLY A 60 -4.72 -1.56 21.75
C GLY A 60 -5.43 -0.91 20.55
N ILE A 61 -5.25 -1.44 19.35
CA ILE A 61 -5.89 -0.93 18.12
C ILE A 61 -7.20 -1.69 17.92
N ASP A 62 -8.22 -1.37 18.73
CA ASP A 62 -9.48 -2.13 18.74
C ASP A 62 -10.61 -1.55 17.85
N ASP A 63 -10.38 -0.45 17.12
CA ASP A 63 -11.46 0.35 16.54
C ASP A 63 -11.57 0.29 15.00
N ILE A 64 -11.01 -0.76 14.36
CA ILE A 64 -11.06 -0.89 12.91
C ILE A 64 -12.05 -1.99 12.52
N PRO A 65 -13.04 -1.70 11.65
CA PRO A 65 -13.97 -2.72 11.17
C PRO A 65 -13.23 -3.90 10.53
N ASN A 66 -13.65 -5.12 10.86
CA ASN A 66 -13.02 -6.34 10.34
C ASN A 66 -12.95 -6.41 8.81
N GLU A 67 -13.92 -5.82 8.13
CA GLU A 67 -13.91 -5.72 6.68
C GLU A 67 -12.74 -4.85 6.18
N LYS A 68 -12.51 -3.71 6.83
CA LYS A 68 -11.39 -2.83 6.48
C LYS A 68 -10.04 -3.50 6.73
N VAL A 69 -9.92 -4.22 7.84
CA VAL A 69 -8.70 -5.01 8.11
C VAL A 69 -8.45 -6.02 6.98
N ARG A 70 -9.48 -6.70 6.48
CA ARG A 70 -9.35 -7.63 5.35
C ARG A 70 -8.89 -6.91 4.07
N GLU A 71 -9.48 -5.75 3.76
CA GLU A 71 -9.08 -4.94 2.59
C GLU A 71 -7.62 -4.51 2.67
N LEU A 72 -7.16 -4.08 3.85
CA LEU A 72 -5.76 -3.69 4.07
C LEU A 72 -4.79 -4.89 3.99
N ILE A 73 -5.23 -6.08 4.45
CA ILE A 73 -4.45 -7.33 4.30
C ILE A 73 -4.32 -7.69 2.82
N ASP A 74 -5.41 -7.66 2.06
CA ASP A 74 -5.39 -7.93 0.62
C ASP A 74 -4.45 -6.96 -0.11
N PHE A 75 -4.51 -5.69 0.24
CA PHE A 75 -3.65 -4.64 -0.30
C PHE A 75 -2.18 -4.75 0.16
N SER A 76 -1.89 -5.46 1.24
CA SER A 76 -0.52 -5.70 1.71
C SER A 76 0.24 -6.75 0.92
N HIS A 77 -0.45 -7.50 0.05
CA HIS A 77 0.13 -8.56 -0.79
C HIS A 77 1.01 -9.55 -0.03
N GLY A 78 0.60 -9.97 1.17
CA GLY A 78 1.31 -10.95 1.98
C GLY A 78 2.51 -10.39 2.76
N SER A 79 2.61 -9.08 2.92
CA SER A 79 3.64 -8.42 3.72
C SER A 79 3.05 -7.79 4.99
N PRO A 80 3.35 -8.30 6.21
CA PRO A 80 2.89 -7.68 7.46
C PRO A 80 3.42 -6.25 7.64
N GLY A 81 4.64 -5.96 7.20
CA GLY A 81 5.20 -4.60 7.23
C GLY A 81 4.41 -3.64 6.35
N GLN A 82 4.03 -4.06 5.14
CA GLN A 82 3.20 -3.24 4.25
C GLN A 82 1.80 -3.03 4.83
N TYR A 83 1.23 -4.03 5.52
CA TYR A 83 -0.03 -3.85 6.24
C TYR A 83 0.06 -2.72 7.27
N LEU A 84 1.12 -2.68 8.08
CA LEU A 84 1.29 -1.63 9.10
C LEU A 84 1.40 -0.24 8.47
N ILE A 85 2.11 -0.12 7.34
CA ILE A 85 2.19 1.13 6.57
C ILE A 85 0.80 1.53 6.04
N ASN A 86 0.09 0.59 5.42
CA ASN A 86 -1.26 0.83 4.90
C ASN A 86 -2.23 1.23 6.02
N LEU A 87 -2.13 0.58 7.17
CA LEU A 87 -2.91 0.90 8.36
C LEU A 87 -2.63 2.32 8.85
N GLN A 88 -1.36 2.72 8.91
CA GLN A 88 -0.97 4.07 9.30
C GLN A 88 -1.55 5.12 8.36
N TYR A 89 -1.48 4.92 7.04
CA TYR A 89 -2.12 5.81 6.07
C TYR A 89 -3.63 5.88 6.28
N TRP A 90 -4.30 4.73 6.45
CA TRP A 90 -5.74 4.69 6.70
C TRP A 90 -6.13 5.45 7.97
N LEU A 91 -5.42 5.26 9.06
CA LEU A 91 -5.68 5.94 10.34
C LEU A 91 -5.34 7.43 10.31
N SER A 92 -4.46 7.88 9.42
CA SER A 92 -4.13 9.29 9.25
C SER A 92 -5.22 10.11 8.57
N ILE A 93 -6.19 9.45 7.90
CA ILE A 93 -7.38 10.10 7.34
C ILE A 93 -8.39 10.33 8.48
N SER A 94 -9.00 11.51 8.55
CA SER A 94 -10.00 11.81 9.58
C SER A 94 -11.21 10.87 9.50
N THR A 95 -11.82 10.60 10.64
CA THR A 95 -13.01 9.73 10.68
C THR A 95 -14.16 10.22 9.81
N PRO A 96 -14.49 11.53 9.76
CA PRO A 96 -15.53 12.05 8.87
C PRO A 96 -15.22 11.79 7.39
N LEU A 97 -13.97 12.02 6.97
CA LEU A 97 -13.59 11.78 5.57
C LEU A 97 -13.59 10.28 5.25
N ARG A 98 -13.08 9.41 6.15
CA ARG A 98 -13.16 7.95 5.97
C ARG A 98 -14.57 7.46 5.73
N GLN A 99 -15.54 7.94 6.51
CA GLN A 99 -16.95 7.57 6.35
C GLN A 99 -17.49 7.98 4.97
N LYS A 100 -17.18 9.20 4.50
CA LYS A 100 -17.59 9.67 3.17
C LYS A 100 -16.96 8.88 2.03
N LEU A 101 -15.70 8.49 2.18
CA LEU A 101 -14.97 7.68 1.19
C LEU A 101 -15.53 6.25 1.04
N GLU A 102 -16.29 5.78 2.02
CA GLU A 102 -16.97 4.48 2.01
C GLU A 102 -18.40 4.53 1.47
N LEU A 103 -18.99 5.73 1.39
CA LEU A 103 -20.33 5.92 0.86
C LEU A 103 -20.32 5.90 -0.68
N GLN A 104 -21.32 5.27 -1.27
CA GLN A 104 -21.64 5.43 -2.69
C GLN A 104 -22.35 6.78 -2.88
N LEU A 105 -21.59 7.80 -3.22
CA LEU A 105 -22.13 9.12 -3.51
C LEU A 105 -22.57 9.17 -4.98
N THR A 106 -23.87 9.47 -5.20
CA THR A 106 -24.43 9.61 -6.55
C THR A 106 -24.69 11.07 -6.91
N ASN A 107 -24.69 11.96 -5.93
CA ASN A 107 -24.93 13.39 -6.14
C ASN A 107 -23.64 14.10 -6.55
N HIS A 108 -23.65 14.74 -7.72
CA HIS A 108 -22.51 15.49 -8.26
C HIS A 108 -21.99 16.56 -7.30
N ILE A 109 -22.88 17.27 -6.58
CA ILE A 109 -22.47 18.29 -5.60
C ILE A 109 -21.71 17.69 -4.43
N GLU A 110 -22.10 16.49 -3.98
CA GLU A 110 -21.41 15.78 -2.91
C GLU A 110 -20.04 15.27 -3.37
N LEU A 111 -19.93 14.80 -4.62
CA LEU A 111 -18.66 14.40 -5.22
C LEU A 111 -17.68 15.57 -5.31
N LEU A 112 -18.13 16.76 -5.72
CA LEU A 112 -17.30 17.97 -5.76
C LEU A 112 -16.84 18.41 -4.35
N LYS A 113 -17.74 18.28 -3.35
CA LYS A 113 -17.37 18.52 -1.94
C LYS A 113 -16.34 17.51 -1.45
N LEU A 114 -16.54 16.22 -1.78
CA LEU A 114 -15.59 15.17 -1.44
C LEU A 114 -14.21 15.42 -2.05
N ALA A 115 -14.14 15.82 -3.33
CA ALA A 115 -12.88 16.18 -3.99
C ALA A 115 -12.15 17.29 -3.24
N LYS A 116 -12.88 18.32 -2.80
CA LYS A 116 -12.33 19.41 -1.99
C LYS A 116 -11.79 18.88 -0.66
N GLU A 117 -12.58 18.10 0.09
CA GLU A 117 -12.17 17.56 1.40
C GLU A 117 -10.93 16.67 1.28
N ILE A 118 -10.85 15.82 0.24
CA ILE A 118 -9.67 15.00 -0.04
C ILE A 118 -8.42 15.89 -0.20
N THR A 119 -8.52 16.95 -0.99
CA THR A 119 -7.37 17.81 -1.28
C THR A 119 -7.01 18.78 -0.15
N ASP A 120 -7.97 19.15 0.68
CA ASP A 120 -7.73 20.01 1.84
C ASP A 120 -7.11 19.22 3.01
N GLU A 121 -7.45 17.94 3.17
CA GLU A 121 -7.01 17.11 4.29
C GLU A 121 -5.77 16.25 3.97
N LEU A 122 -5.70 15.68 2.74
CA LEU A 122 -4.67 14.70 2.39
C LEU A 122 -3.54 15.36 1.59
N ASN A 123 -2.30 15.08 1.98
CA ASN A 123 -1.14 15.41 1.16
C ASN A 123 -1.06 14.51 -0.08
N ILE A 124 -0.18 14.84 -1.03
CA ILE A 124 -0.06 14.11 -2.31
C ILE A 124 0.30 12.63 -2.09
N GLU A 125 1.13 12.29 -1.12
CA GLU A 125 1.50 10.89 -0.86
C GLU A 125 0.30 10.09 -0.35
N GLN A 126 -0.50 10.67 0.55
CA GLN A 126 -1.75 10.06 1.04
C GLN A 126 -2.78 9.90 -0.08
N GLN A 127 -2.91 10.92 -0.96
CA GLN A 127 -3.80 10.84 -2.12
C GLN A 127 -3.38 9.70 -3.08
N LEU A 128 -2.09 9.59 -3.40
CA LEU A 128 -1.55 8.53 -4.25
C LEU A 128 -1.76 7.15 -3.61
N TRP A 129 -1.47 7.01 -2.31
CA TRP A 129 -1.74 5.78 -1.58
C TRP A 129 -3.24 5.41 -1.64
N PHE A 130 -4.11 6.38 -1.45
CA PHE A 130 -5.56 6.14 -1.49
C PHE A 130 -6.03 5.70 -2.89
N ILE A 131 -5.48 6.28 -3.95
CA ILE A 131 -5.74 5.86 -5.34
C ILE A 131 -5.30 4.41 -5.54
N ASP A 132 -4.07 4.05 -5.14
CA ASP A 132 -3.53 2.69 -5.26
C ASP A 132 -4.41 1.69 -4.47
N PHE A 133 -4.90 2.07 -3.29
CA PHE A 133 -5.83 1.27 -2.50
C PHE A 133 -7.18 1.06 -3.21
N GLN A 134 -7.76 2.12 -3.79
CA GLN A 134 -9.00 2.03 -4.55
C GLN A 134 -8.85 1.24 -5.85
N GLN A 135 -7.72 1.36 -6.54
CA GLN A 135 -7.42 0.52 -7.72
C GLN A 135 -7.38 -0.96 -7.36
N ASN A 136 -6.72 -1.31 -6.25
CA ASN A 136 -6.67 -2.69 -5.77
C ASN A 136 -8.08 -3.22 -5.48
N LYS A 137 -8.92 -2.43 -4.80
CA LYS A 137 -10.31 -2.78 -4.50
C LYS A 137 -11.13 -2.96 -5.78
N ALA A 138 -11.05 -2.01 -6.73
CA ALA A 138 -11.74 -2.06 -8.01
C ALA A 138 -11.34 -3.29 -8.83
N TRP A 139 -10.06 -3.69 -8.80
CA TRP A 139 -9.56 -4.87 -9.50
C TRP A 139 -9.97 -6.19 -8.86
N ILE A 140 -9.79 -6.32 -7.53
CA ILE A 140 -9.99 -7.59 -6.82
C ILE A 140 -11.46 -7.86 -6.53
N LYS A 141 -12.19 -6.88 -5.97
CA LYS A 141 -13.57 -7.05 -5.51
C LYS A 141 -14.59 -6.71 -6.59
N GLU A 142 -14.45 -5.56 -7.23
CA GLU A 142 -15.47 -5.03 -8.13
C GLU A 142 -15.31 -5.57 -9.57
N ARG A 143 -14.10 -6.06 -9.92
CA ARG A 143 -13.74 -6.48 -11.28
C ARG A 143 -14.01 -5.41 -12.35
N ASN A 144 -13.95 -4.15 -11.94
CA ASN A 144 -14.25 -2.99 -12.78
C ASN A 144 -12.96 -2.42 -13.40
N SER A 145 -12.64 -2.86 -14.62
CA SER A 145 -11.44 -2.41 -15.34
C SER A 145 -11.51 -0.94 -15.78
N ASN A 146 -12.71 -0.40 -15.98
CA ASN A 146 -12.88 1.00 -16.36
C ASN A 146 -12.55 1.92 -15.19
N LYS A 147 -13.04 1.60 -14.00
CA LYS A 147 -12.71 2.32 -12.77
C LYS A 147 -11.19 2.31 -12.49
N VAL A 148 -10.53 1.17 -12.71
CA VAL A 148 -9.06 1.07 -12.59
C VAL A 148 -8.35 2.04 -13.56
N LYS A 149 -8.82 2.15 -14.81
CA LYS A 149 -8.24 3.07 -15.80
C LYS A 149 -8.40 4.54 -15.41
N ILE A 150 -9.58 4.92 -14.92
CA ILE A 150 -9.84 6.30 -14.45
C ILE A 150 -8.94 6.64 -13.27
N LEU A 151 -8.84 5.75 -12.29
CA LEU A 151 -7.95 5.94 -11.13
C LEU A 151 -6.46 6.02 -11.54
N GLU A 152 -6.04 5.26 -12.55
CA GLU A 152 -4.67 5.36 -13.09
C GLU A 152 -4.44 6.71 -13.80
N GLU A 153 -5.44 7.23 -14.49
CA GLU A 153 -5.34 8.55 -15.11
C GLU A 153 -5.27 9.66 -14.05
N LEU A 154 -6.10 9.58 -13.01
CA LEU A 154 -6.03 10.47 -11.85
C LEU A 154 -4.63 10.45 -11.21
N ARG A 155 -4.06 9.25 -11.01
CA ARG A 155 -2.71 9.07 -10.49
C ARG A 155 -1.66 9.78 -11.34
N LYS A 156 -1.73 9.63 -12.67
CA LYS A 156 -0.83 10.31 -13.61
C LYS A 156 -0.98 11.83 -13.59
N GLN A 157 -2.22 12.34 -13.47
CA GLN A 157 -2.50 13.76 -13.39
C GLN A 157 -1.88 14.38 -12.13
N LEU A 158 -2.03 13.75 -10.97
CA LEU A 158 -1.41 14.22 -9.72
C LEU A 158 0.13 14.24 -9.80
N LEU A 159 0.75 13.25 -10.46
CA LEU A 159 2.20 13.21 -10.66
C LEU A 159 2.71 14.24 -11.69
N LYS A 160 1.85 14.73 -12.59
CA LYS A 160 2.18 15.74 -13.61
C LYS A 160 1.88 17.18 -13.20
N TYR A 161 1.68 17.44 -11.91
CA TYR A 161 1.39 18.78 -11.37
C TYR A 161 0.09 19.40 -11.87
N VAL A 162 -0.88 18.59 -12.28
CA VAL A 162 -2.26 19.08 -12.50
C VAL A 162 -2.82 19.54 -11.14
N GLN A 163 -3.66 20.58 -11.15
CA GLN A 163 -4.30 21.04 -9.91
C GLN A 163 -5.05 19.85 -9.24
N PRO A 164 -4.66 19.42 -8.04
CA PRO A 164 -5.17 18.19 -7.45
C PRO A 164 -6.69 18.16 -7.33
N ARG A 165 -7.28 19.28 -6.90
CA ARG A 165 -8.73 19.38 -6.74
C ARG A 165 -9.47 19.14 -8.06
N LEU A 166 -9.05 19.78 -9.14
CA LEU A 166 -9.67 19.61 -10.46
C LEU A 166 -9.52 18.15 -10.95
N ALA A 167 -8.35 17.55 -10.73
CA ALA A 167 -8.12 16.15 -11.09
C ALA A 167 -9.11 15.23 -10.34
N TRP A 168 -9.29 15.40 -9.04
CA TRP A 168 -10.26 14.64 -8.25
C TRP A 168 -11.71 14.90 -8.69
N GLU A 169 -12.11 16.17 -8.92
CA GLU A 169 -13.46 16.52 -9.35
C GLU A 169 -13.84 15.80 -10.65
N VAL A 170 -12.97 15.88 -11.67
CA VAL A 170 -13.23 15.26 -12.98
C VAL A 170 -13.31 13.74 -12.88
N ASN A 171 -12.32 13.11 -12.23
CA ASN A 171 -12.25 11.65 -12.19
C ASN A 171 -13.34 11.03 -11.28
N LEU A 172 -13.76 11.71 -10.18
CA LEU A 172 -14.88 11.24 -9.37
C LEU A 172 -16.22 11.30 -10.13
N LEU A 173 -16.45 12.36 -10.91
CA LEU A 173 -17.63 12.45 -11.76
C LEU A 173 -17.63 11.36 -12.85
N GLU A 174 -16.47 11.08 -13.45
CA GLU A 174 -16.33 10.04 -14.45
C GLU A 174 -16.58 8.62 -13.86
N ILE A 175 -16.06 8.34 -12.65
CA ILE A 175 -16.34 7.08 -11.93
C ILE A 175 -17.84 6.94 -11.68
N ASN A 176 -18.50 8.00 -11.23
CA ASN A 176 -19.94 7.96 -10.94
C ASN A 176 -20.82 7.70 -12.18
N LEU A 177 -20.33 7.99 -13.39
CA LEU A 177 -21.02 7.67 -14.64
C LEU A 177 -20.90 6.20 -15.04
N LEU A 178 -20.05 5.40 -14.37
CA LEU A 178 -19.87 3.97 -14.62
C LEU A 178 -20.81 3.10 -13.77
N ASP A 179 -21.29 3.62 -12.64
CA ASP A 179 -22.22 2.96 -11.70
C ASP A 179 -23.68 3.24 -12.08
#